data_6623705fc819974c57d6d2cab512ab48
#
_entry.id   6623705fc819974c57d6d2cab512ab48
#
_cell.length_a   1.000
_cell.length_b   1.000
_cell.length_c   1.000
_cell.angle_alpha   90.00
_cell.angle_beta   90.00
_cell.angle_gamma   90.00
#
_symmetry.space_group_name_H-M   'P 1'
#
loop_
_entity.id
_entity.type
_entity.pdbx_description
1 polymer ?
#
loop_
_entity_poly.entity_id
_entity_poly.type
_entity_poly.pdbx_seq_one_letter_code
_entity_poly.pdbx_strand_id
1 'polypeptide(L)'
;MDVYDLSFFLSTFWVGPFWFAMLVYPNHHLTHKFMDTPWFFIGPILIWWAIMISNPQSLVEFGVDSMDPTNVLASLAELLSTRGGASAAWAHFVAGDIVVTRWMWKRCIDMNVHARTLFPVSYTHLTLPTTGVV
;
A
#
# COMPACT_ATOMS: atom_id res chain seq x y z
N MET A 1 1.36 -21.35 9.09
CA MET A 1 1.17 -19.94 8.67
C MET A 1 0.80 -19.14 9.90
N ASP A 2 1.59 -18.16 10.27
CA ASP A 2 1.27 -17.33 11.43
C ASP A 2 0.38 -16.12 11.04
N VAL A 3 -0.01 -15.33 12.05
CA VAL A 3 -0.88 -14.16 11.86
C VAL A 3 -0.25 -13.14 10.90
N TYR A 4 1.06 -12.99 10.91
CA TYR A 4 1.76 -12.01 10.07
C TYR A 4 1.80 -12.44 8.60
N ASP A 5 2.00 -13.73 8.33
CA ASP A 5 1.89 -14.27 6.97
C ASP A 5 0.47 -14.09 6.43
N LEU A 6 -0.53 -14.37 7.26
CA LEU A 6 -1.93 -14.16 6.88
C LEU A 6 -2.22 -12.69 6.61
N SER A 7 -1.73 -11.78 7.43
CA SER A 7 -1.88 -10.33 7.25
C SER A 7 -1.25 -9.85 5.95
N PHE A 8 -0.07 -10.36 5.62
CA PHE A 8 0.61 -10.07 4.37
C PHE A 8 -0.23 -10.49 3.16
N PHE A 9 -0.71 -11.71 3.14
CA PHE A 9 -1.53 -12.22 2.04
C PHE A 9 -2.88 -11.50 1.96
N LEU A 10 -3.54 -11.25 3.09
CA LEU A 10 -4.83 -10.54 3.10
C LEU A 10 -4.70 -9.13 2.54
N SER A 11 -3.68 -8.37 2.93
CA SER A 11 -3.48 -7.02 2.40
C SER A 11 -3.20 -7.03 0.91
N THR A 12 -2.41 -7.97 0.43
CA THR A 12 -2.11 -8.12 -1.00
C THR A 12 -3.35 -8.52 -1.81
N PHE A 13 -4.06 -9.54 -1.36
CA PHE A 13 -5.25 -10.03 -2.07
C PHE A 13 -6.43 -9.08 -1.97
N TRP A 14 -6.48 -8.24 -0.95
CA TRP A 14 -7.53 -7.22 -0.85
C TRP A 14 -7.46 -6.22 -1.98
N VAL A 15 -6.29 -5.70 -2.29
CA VAL A 15 -6.12 -4.67 -3.33
C VAL A 15 -6.01 -5.25 -4.74
N GLY A 16 -5.66 -6.52 -4.88
CA GLY A 16 -5.47 -7.18 -6.18
C GLY A 16 -6.65 -7.03 -7.12
N PRO A 17 -7.88 -7.37 -6.71
CA PRO A 17 -9.06 -7.23 -7.56
C PRO A 17 -9.35 -5.79 -7.98
N PHE A 18 -9.16 -4.81 -7.09
CA PHE A 18 -9.35 -3.39 -7.41
C PHE A 18 -8.32 -2.91 -8.43
N TRP A 19 -7.07 -3.29 -8.23
CA TRP A 19 -5.98 -2.96 -9.14
C TRP A 19 -6.21 -3.58 -10.52
N PHE A 20 -6.59 -4.84 -10.56
CA PHE A 20 -6.94 -5.55 -11.78
C PHE A 20 -8.11 -4.87 -12.51
N ALA A 21 -9.17 -4.51 -11.79
CA ALA A 21 -10.33 -3.84 -12.37
C ALA A 21 -9.95 -2.50 -13.01
N MET A 22 -9.10 -1.71 -12.36
CA MET A 22 -8.65 -0.43 -12.92
C MET A 22 -7.81 -0.59 -14.19
N LEU A 23 -7.03 -1.66 -14.30
CA LEU A 23 -6.16 -1.89 -15.46
C LEU A 23 -6.88 -2.55 -16.64
N VAL A 24 -7.76 -3.52 -16.36
CA VAL A 24 -8.42 -4.33 -17.40
C VAL A 24 -9.78 -3.77 -17.79
N TYR A 25 -10.53 -3.27 -16.81
CA TYR A 25 -11.88 -2.73 -17.01
C TYR A 25 -12.00 -1.27 -16.54
N PRO A 26 -11.20 -0.36 -17.08
CA PRO A 26 -11.11 1.01 -16.55
C PRO A 26 -12.39 1.81 -16.67
N ASN A 27 -13.22 1.53 -17.68
CA ASN A 27 -14.45 2.26 -17.95
C ASN A 27 -15.73 1.52 -17.54
N HIS A 28 -15.57 0.36 -16.88
CA HIS A 28 -16.74 -0.42 -16.44
C HIS A 28 -17.41 0.28 -15.25
N HIS A 29 -18.74 0.30 -15.25
CA HIS A 29 -19.51 0.97 -14.19
C HIS A 29 -19.23 0.38 -12.78
N LEU A 30 -18.97 -0.92 -12.68
CA LEU A 30 -18.62 -1.56 -11.40
C LEU A 30 -17.25 -1.10 -10.90
N THR A 31 -16.29 -0.87 -11.77
CA THR A 31 -14.99 -0.32 -11.40
C THR A 31 -15.15 1.06 -10.79
N HIS A 32 -15.91 1.94 -11.43
CA HIS A 32 -16.21 3.26 -10.89
C HIS A 32 -16.94 3.17 -9.55
N LYS A 33 -17.94 2.30 -9.45
CA LYS A 33 -18.71 2.11 -8.22
C LYS A 33 -17.84 1.66 -7.06
N PHE A 34 -16.97 0.68 -7.26
CA PHE A 34 -16.10 0.18 -6.19
C PHE A 34 -14.99 1.17 -5.85
N MET A 35 -14.43 1.87 -6.83
CA MET A 35 -13.35 2.83 -6.59
C MET A 35 -13.83 4.16 -6.04
N ASP A 36 -15.12 4.49 -6.14
CA ASP A 36 -15.72 5.67 -5.51
C ASP A 36 -15.98 5.48 -4.02
N THR A 37 -15.90 4.25 -3.54
CA THR A 37 -15.99 3.93 -2.11
C THR A 37 -14.59 3.76 -1.51
N PRO A 38 -14.40 3.97 -0.20
CA PRO A 38 -13.09 3.82 0.42
C PRO A 38 -12.67 2.36 0.66
N TRP A 39 -13.47 1.40 0.27
CA TRP A 39 -13.22 -0.03 0.53
C TRP A 39 -11.92 -0.55 -0.07
N PHE A 40 -11.44 0.07 -1.14
CA PHE A 40 -10.24 -0.37 -1.83
C PHE A 40 -8.97 -0.31 -0.95
N PHE A 41 -8.90 0.58 0.02
CA PHE A 41 -7.74 0.70 0.92
C PHE A 41 -8.05 0.38 2.38
N ILE A 42 -9.32 0.27 2.77
CA ILE A 42 -9.71 0.05 4.16
C ILE A 42 -9.15 -1.28 4.70
N GLY A 43 -9.16 -2.34 3.90
CA GLY A 43 -8.63 -3.63 4.31
C GLY A 43 -7.18 -3.56 4.79
N PRO A 44 -6.24 -3.12 3.93
CA PRO A 44 -4.85 -2.95 4.34
C PRO A 44 -4.63 -1.99 5.50
N ILE A 45 -5.37 -0.89 5.56
CA ILE A 45 -5.27 0.07 6.67
C ILE A 45 -5.75 -0.54 7.99
N LEU A 46 -6.83 -1.29 7.98
CA LEU A 46 -7.29 -1.99 9.18
C LEU A 46 -6.29 -3.05 9.65
N ILE A 47 -5.68 -3.77 8.74
CA ILE A 47 -4.62 -4.73 9.05
C ILE A 47 -3.42 -4.02 9.67
N TRP A 48 -3.00 -2.91 9.09
CA TRP A 48 -1.92 -2.08 9.63
C TRP A 48 -2.23 -1.62 11.06
N TRP A 49 -3.43 -1.07 11.29
CA TRP A 49 -3.87 -0.66 12.63
C TRP A 49 -3.91 -1.81 13.61
N ALA A 50 -4.42 -2.98 13.19
CA ALA A 50 -4.48 -4.16 14.04
C ALA A 50 -3.09 -4.61 14.50
N ILE A 51 -2.11 -4.61 13.61
CA ILE A 51 -0.73 -4.95 13.94
C ILE A 51 -0.13 -3.90 14.89
N MET A 52 -0.35 -2.62 14.61
CA MET A 52 0.16 -1.53 15.45
C MET A 52 -0.38 -1.62 16.89
N ILE A 53 -1.69 -1.84 17.03
CA ILE A 53 -2.34 -1.94 18.33
C ILE A 53 -1.90 -3.22 19.09
N SER A 54 -1.59 -4.28 18.35
CA SER A 54 -1.12 -5.54 18.95
C SER A 54 0.28 -5.44 19.54
N ASN A 55 1.07 -4.46 19.10
CA ASN A 55 2.46 -4.30 19.50
C ASN A 55 2.74 -2.87 20.01
N PRO A 56 2.02 -2.38 21.03
CA PRO A 56 2.16 -0.99 21.49
C PRO A 56 3.55 -0.67 22.04
N GLN A 57 4.22 -1.66 22.64
CA GLN A 57 5.55 -1.47 23.18
C GLN A 57 6.57 -1.15 22.09
N SER A 58 6.53 -1.85 20.96
CA SER A 58 7.41 -1.59 19.83
C SER A 58 7.22 -0.19 19.26
N LEU A 59 5.98 0.31 19.27
CA LEU A 59 5.68 1.68 18.84
C LEU A 59 6.27 2.70 19.80
N VAL A 60 6.16 2.48 21.10
CA VAL A 60 6.71 3.38 22.12
C VAL A 60 8.23 3.41 22.02
N GLU A 61 8.87 2.26 21.92
CA GLU A 61 10.33 2.14 21.76
C GLU A 61 10.80 2.88 20.50
N PHE A 62 10.15 2.63 19.37
CA PHE A 62 10.45 3.33 18.11
C PHE A 62 10.26 4.85 18.24
N GLY A 63 9.17 5.29 18.90
CA GLY A 63 8.91 6.70 19.14
C GLY A 63 9.98 7.38 19.98
N VAL A 64 10.43 6.72 21.05
CA VAL A 64 11.50 7.24 21.92
C VAL A 64 12.83 7.31 21.16
N ASP A 65 13.19 6.25 20.46
CA ASP A 65 14.45 6.18 19.71
C ASP A 65 14.47 7.18 18.54
N SER A 66 13.31 7.48 17.97
CA SER A 66 13.17 8.47 16.90
C SER A 66 13.40 9.92 17.34
N MET A 67 13.42 10.18 18.65
CA MET A 67 13.77 11.50 19.17
C MET A 67 15.27 11.81 19.00
N ASP A 68 16.11 10.80 18.82
CA ASP A 68 17.52 10.96 18.52
C ASP A 68 17.74 10.78 17.01
N PRO A 69 18.05 11.86 16.25
CA PRO A 69 18.22 11.76 14.81
C PRO A 69 19.31 10.77 14.35
N THR A 70 20.27 10.47 15.21
CA THR A 70 21.36 9.54 14.88
C THR A 70 20.90 8.08 14.91
N ASN A 71 19.84 7.78 15.65
CA ASN A 71 19.32 6.43 15.84
C ASN A 71 18.06 6.09 15.04
N VAL A 72 17.45 7.07 14.38
CA VAL A 72 16.17 6.88 13.66
C VAL A 72 16.26 5.77 12.62
N LEU A 73 17.31 5.78 11.80
CA LEU A 73 17.47 4.78 10.75
C LEU A 73 17.70 3.38 11.32
N ALA A 74 18.51 3.27 12.37
CA ALA A 74 18.78 2.00 13.03
C ALA A 74 17.50 1.43 13.67
N SER A 75 16.74 2.27 14.35
CA SER A 75 15.47 1.89 14.99
C SER A 75 14.42 1.46 13.95
N LEU A 76 14.35 2.15 12.83
CA LEU A 76 13.47 1.78 11.72
C LEU A 76 13.89 0.44 11.12
N ALA A 77 15.18 0.23 10.88
CA ALA A 77 15.69 -1.02 10.36
C ALA A 77 15.40 -2.20 11.30
N GLU A 78 15.55 -1.99 12.61
CA GLU A 78 15.22 -2.99 13.62
C GLU A 78 13.73 -3.32 13.62
N LEU A 79 12.87 -2.31 13.60
CA LEU A 79 11.42 -2.50 13.53
C LEU A 79 11.01 -3.28 12.27
N LEU A 80 11.56 -2.92 11.11
CA LEU A 80 11.25 -3.58 9.84
C LEU A 80 11.84 -4.99 9.74
N SER A 81 12.85 -5.33 10.55
CA SER A 81 13.42 -6.68 10.58
C SER A 81 12.52 -7.68 11.32
N THR A 82 11.58 -7.21 12.13
CA THR A 82 10.59 -8.07 12.77
C THR A 82 9.50 -8.47 11.77
N ARG A 83 8.89 -9.64 11.97
CA ARG A 83 7.79 -10.11 11.12
C ARG A 83 6.59 -9.17 11.20
N GLY A 84 6.26 -8.70 12.41
CA GLY A 84 5.18 -7.75 12.64
C GLY A 84 5.43 -6.41 11.95
N GLY A 85 6.62 -5.86 12.13
CA GLY A 85 7.02 -4.60 11.49
C GLY A 85 7.02 -4.68 9.97
N ALA A 86 7.57 -5.76 9.41
CA ALA A 86 7.58 -5.97 7.96
C ALA A 86 6.17 -6.12 7.40
N SER A 87 5.30 -6.87 8.07
CA SER A 87 3.91 -7.07 7.65
C SER A 87 3.11 -5.76 7.71
N ALA A 88 3.28 -4.98 8.78
CA ALA A 88 2.65 -3.67 8.91
C ALA A 88 3.13 -2.69 7.83
N ALA A 89 4.42 -2.62 7.58
CA ALA A 89 5.00 -1.79 6.53
C ALA A 89 4.45 -2.17 5.16
N TRP A 90 4.35 -3.47 4.87
CA TRP A 90 3.79 -3.97 3.63
C TRP A 90 2.32 -3.53 3.45
N ALA A 91 1.49 -3.71 4.47
CA ALA A 91 0.10 -3.28 4.43
C ALA A 91 -0.02 -1.77 4.18
N HIS A 92 0.84 -0.97 4.79
CA HIS A 92 0.89 0.48 4.58
C HIS A 92 1.30 0.83 3.14
N PHE A 93 2.32 0.18 2.61
CA PHE A 93 2.78 0.41 1.24
C PHE A 93 1.71 0.02 0.21
N VAL A 94 1.07 -1.11 0.39
CA VAL A 94 -0.01 -1.57 -0.49
C VAL A 94 -1.19 -0.59 -0.47
N ALA A 95 -1.56 -0.08 0.70
CA ALA A 95 -2.60 0.95 0.82
C ALA A 95 -2.22 2.24 0.09
N GLY A 96 -0.97 2.69 0.22
CA GLY A 96 -0.46 3.85 -0.51
C GLY A 96 -0.48 3.65 -2.02
N ASP A 97 -0.03 2.50 -2.47
CA ASP A 97 0.03 2.17 -3.89
C ASP A 97 -1.36 2.12 -4.55
N ILE A 98 -2.35 1.56 -3.87
CA ILE A 98 -3.71 1.52 -4.43
C ILE A 98 -4.32 2.93 -4.51
N VAL A 99 -4.04 3.80 -3.56
CA VAL A 99 -4.47 5.21 -3.59
C VAL A 99 -3.84 5.94 -4.77
N VAL A 100 -2.53 5.78 -4.98
CA VAL A 100 -1.80 6.40 -6.11
C VAL A 100 -2.30 5.84 -7.43
N THR A 101 -2.51 4.54 -7.53
CA THR A 101 -3.03 3.89 -8.74
C THR A 101 -4.43 4.41 -9.07
N ARG A 102 -5.28 4.58 -8.06
CA ARG A 102 -6.62 5.17 -8.24
C ARG A 102 -6.52 6.60 -8.77
N TRP A 103 -5.62 7.40 -8.24
CA TRP A 103 -5.41 8.76 -8.72
C TRP A 103 -4.97 8.76 -10.19
N MET A 104 -4.01 7.92 -10.56
CA MET A 104 -3.56 7.78 -11.95
C MET A 104 -4.68 7.30 -12.88
N TRP A 105 -5.46 6.32 -12.44
CA TRP A 105 -6.60 5.81 -13.19
C TRP A 105 -7.63 6.90 -13.49
N LYS A 106 -8.00 7.70 -12.48
CA LYS A 106 -8.91 8.83 -12.67
C LYS A 106 -8.33 9.85 -13.65
N ARG A 107 -7.05 10.16 -13.55
CA ARG A 107 -6.39 11.07 -14.49
C ARG A 107 -6.41 10.54 -15.92
N CYS A 108 -6.17 9.26 -16.11
CA CYS A 108 -6.25 8.65 -17.44
C CYS A 108 -7.65 8.74 -18.03
N ILE A 109 -8.69 8.52 -17.24
CA ILE A 109 -10.08 8.66 -17.68
C ILE A 109 -10.39 10.11 -18.08
N ASP A 110 -10.02 11.07 -17.24
CA ASP A 110 -10.23 12.51 -17.50
C ASP A 110 -9.51 12.97 -18.77
N MET A 111 -8.33 12.42 -19.04
CA MET A 111 -7.53 12.78 -20.22
C MET A 111 -7.83 11.92 -21.44
N ASN A 112 -8.77 10.98 -21.35
CA ASN A 112 -9.08 10.03 -22.43
C ASN A 112 -7.89 9.17 -22.88
N VAL A 113 -6.93 8.94 -21.97
CA VAL A 113 -5.77 8.11 -22.23
C VAL A 113 -6.10 6.65 -21.90
N HIS A 114 -5.56 5.72 -22.68
CA HIS A 114 -5.81 4.31 -22.47
C HIS A 114 -5.24 3.84 -21.13
N ALA A 115 -6.08 3.25 -20.27
CA ALA A 115 -5.67 2.85 -18.91
C ALA A 115 -4.55 1.80 -18.89
N ARG A 116 -4.31 1.10 -19.97
CA ARG A 116 -3.17 0.18 -20.08
C ARG A 116 -1.82 0.86 -19.94
N THR A 117 -1.76 2.18 -20.16
CA THR A 117 -0.55 2.95 -19.89
C THR A 117 -0.22 3.05 -18.42
N LEU A 118 -1.19 2.79 -17.54
CA LEU A 118 -0.97 2.75 -16.09
C LEU A 118 -0.08 1.58 -15.66
N PHE A 119 -0.13 0.47 -16.39
CA PHE A 119 0.61 -0.72 -15.98
C PHE A 119 2.12 -0.48 -15.87
N PRO A 120 2.80 0.05 -16.90
CA PRO A 120 4.22 0.36 -16.77
C PRO A 120 4.52 1.39 -15.70
N VAL A 121 3.67 2.42 -15.55
CA VAL A 121 3.85 3.48 -14.55
C VAL A 121 3.69 2.92 -13.13
N SER A 122 2.65 2.15 -12.87
CA SER A 122 2.42 1.52 -11.58
C SER A 122 3.54 0.53 -11.23
N TYR A 123 3.95 -0.28 -12.18
CA TYR A 123 5.05 -1.22 -11.99
C TYR A 123 6.37 -0.51 -11.69
N THR A 124 6.67 0.54 -12.44
CA THR A 124 7.87 1.35 -12.24
C THR A 124 7.86 2.04 -10.88
N HIS A 125 6.70 2.55 -10.46
CA HIS A 125 6.54 3.19 -9.15
C HIS A 125 6.79 2.21 -8.01
N LEU A 126 6.32 0.96 -8.13
CA LEU A 126 6.48 -0.07 -7.11
C LEU A 126 7.89 -0.64 -7.04
N THR A 127 8.54 -0.86 -8.19
CA THR A 127 9.81 -1.58 -8.28
C THR A 127 11.03 -0.69 -8.50
N LEU A 128 10.86 0.42 -9.20
CA LEU A 128 11.92 1.34 -9.58
C LEU A 128 11.49 2.79 -9.36
N PRO A 129 11.27 3.19 -8.09
CA PRO A 129 10.71 4.52 -7.80
C PRO A 129 11.61 5.68 -8.23
N THR A 130 12.85 5.43 -8.57
CA THR A 130 13.85 6.44 -8.90
C THR A 130 13.98 6.76 -10.38
N THR A 131 13.33 6.01 -11.26
CA THR A 131 13.53 6.17 -12.70
C THR A 131 12.97 7.46 -13.29
N GLY A 132 11.98 8.08 -12.64
CA GLY A 132 11.43 9.36 -13.06
C GLY A 132 10.96 9.42 -14.52
N VAL A 133 10.88 8.32 -15.19
CA VAL A 133 10.41 8.23 -16.56
C VAL A 133 8.89 8.25 -16.55
N VAL A 134 8.37 9.31 -17.01
CA VAL A 134 6.93 9.53 -17.13
C VAL A 134 6.48 9.31 -18.56
#